data_9d325100b7b6cbad39d99a53d6d274b1
#
_entry.id   9d325100b7b6cbad39d99a53d6d274b1
#
_cell.length_a   1.000
_cell.length_b   1.000
_cell.length_c   1.000
_cell.angle_alpha   90.00
_cell.angle_beta   90.00
_cell.angle_gamma   90.00
#
_symmetry.space_group_name_H-M   'P 1'
#
loop_
_entity.id
_entity.type
_entity.pdbx_description
1 polymer ?
#
loop_
_entity_poly.entity_id
_entity_poly.type
_entity_poly.pdbx_seq_one_letter_code
_entity_poly.pdbx_strand_id
1 'polypeptide(L)'
;MGIANYLQLGVENAVGSYATTISSTLATSLIPIAVTGVTIYIFMMGWAIARGEVQNSMSSTIGKAFKISVICAVALGGGTYQSVVIEFINGIEGIFVAAIGGTNVQTGSGMVGQLIDNSIFPVKTLAGKLFTDANDGWIPNITLIICGIIATLAQILITIASLIPLLVAKVSVALLLAVGPAFVLLALFPATVRFTEAWLAATLAAVMAVIVIAAVVGFMPAFIKYYANRILMNYGAANPVSDTAGLLVVALVLAYIAWRASEFGAQIIGGPTLGNPMGSLVQTLMMRFFGSKRPPPPPPSPGGGGSMAGNAGTPMAQSFGAGKKGK
;
A
#
# COMPACT_ATOMS: atom_id res chain seq x y z
N MET A 1 -5.91 6.78 26.00
CA MET A 1 -5.61 6.06 24.76
C MET A 1 -6.80 6.28 23.83
N GLY A 2 -6.57 6.73 22.59
CA GLY A 2 -7.66 6.95 21.64
C GLY A 2 -8.12 5.64 20.99
N ILE A 3 -9.29 5.68 20.37
CA ILE A 3 -9.91 4.49 19.75
C ILE A 3 -9.05 3.97 18.58
N ALA A 4 -8.49 4.86 17.76
CA ALA A 4 -7.70 4.47 16.61
C ALA A 4 -6.40 3.77 17.03
N ASN A 5 -5.71 4.30 18.04
CA ASN A 5 -4.51 3.67 18.59
C ASN A 5 -4.82 2.32 19.22
N TYR A 6 -5.91 2.19 19.99
CA TYR A 6 -6.31 0.93 20.61
C TYR A 6 -6.59 -0.16 19.55
N LEU A 7 -7.33 0.16 18.50
CA LEU A 7 -7.64 -0.78 17.42
C LEU A 7 -6.40 -1.14 16.61
N GLN A 8 -5.53 -0.18 16.32
CA GLN A 8 -4.27 -0.47 15.62
C GLN A 8 -3.39 -1.40 16.43
N LEU A 9 -3.19 -1.14 17.73
CA LEU A 9 -2.40 -2.01 18.60
C LEU A 9 -2.98 -3.41 18.71
N GLY A 10 -4.30 -3.54 18.80
CA GLY A 10 -4.98 -4.83 18.80
C GLY A 10 -4.71 -5.64 17.54
N VAL A 11 -4.81 -5.00 16.39
CA VAL A 11 -4.53 -5.63 15.08
C VAL A 11 -3.05 -5.93 14.93
N GLU A 12 -2.14 -4.99 15.23
CA GLU A 12 -0.69 -5.21 15.14
C GLU A 12 -0.24 -6.38 16.01
N ASN A 13 -0.72 -6.49 17.24
CA ASN A 13 -0.40 -7.60 18.13
C ASN A 13 -0.94 -8.94 17.61
N ALA A 14 -2.20 -8.97 17.19
CA ALA A 14 -2.82 -10.20 16.68
C ALA A 14 -2.18 -10.67 15.37
N VAL A 15 -2.00 -9.76 14.41
CA VAL A 15 -1.48 -10.09 13.09
C VAL A 15 0.04 -10.27 13.12
N GLY A 16 0.76 -9.53 13.98
CA GLY A 16 2.19 -9.67 14.20
C GLY A 16 2.54 -11.03 14.81
N SER A 17 1.83 -11.46 15.85
CA SER A 17 2.02 -12.80 16.44
C SER A 17 1.68 -13.92 15.44
N TYR A 18 0.63 -13.74 14.65
CA TYR A 18 0.28 -14.67 13.58
C TYR A 18 1.39 -14.75 12.52
N ALA A 19 1.89 -13.61 12.04
CA ALA A 19 2.95 -13.54 11.03
C ALA A 19 4.25 -14.19 11.51
N THR A 20 4.67 -13.94 12.76
CA THR A 20 5.88 -14.57 13.33
C THR A 20 5.73 -16.07 13.49
N THR A 21 4.57 -16.55 13.95
CA THR A 21 4.28 -17.97 14.11
C THR A 21 4.28 -18.69 12.75
N ILE A 22 3.59 -18.15 11.76
CA ILE A 22 3.54 -18.74 10.41
C ILE A 22 4.90 -18.71 9.75
N SER A 23 5.64 -17.58 9.81
CA SER A 23 6.96 -17.48 9.19
C SER A 23 7.96 -18.47 9.80
N SER A 24 7.95 -18.68 11.12
CA SER A 24 8.81 -19.65 11.77
C SER A 24 8.45 -21.10 11.42
N THR A 25 7.15 -21.41 11.37
CA THR A 25 6.66 -22.73 10.97
C THR A 25 7.02 -23.03 9.51
N LEU A 26 6.82 -22.05 8.61
CA LEU A 26 7.20 -22.18 7.20
C LEU A 26 8.70 -22.34 7.04
N ALA A 27 9.52 -21.53 7.72
CA ALA A 27 10.98 -21.65 7.67
C ALA A 27 11.42 -23.06 8.03
N THR A 28 10.89 -23.63 9.12
CA THR A 28 11.21 -25.00 9.57
C THR A 28 10.75 -26.05 8.56
N SER A 29 9.53 -25.92 8.03
CA SER A 29 8.96 -26.87 7.07
C SER A 29 9.66 -26.84 5.71
N LEU A 30 10.29 -25.72 5.35
CA LEU A 30 11.01 -25.54 4.09
C LEU A 30 12.47 -26.07 4.14
N ILE A 31 13.02 -26.38 5.32
CA ILE A 31 14.40 -26.89 5.46
C ILE A 31 14.69 -28.08 4.52
N PRO A 32 13.89 -29.17 4.50
CA PRO A 32 14.21 -30.31 3.65
C PRO A 32 14.15 -29.97 2.15
N ILE A 33 13.22 -29.10 1.76
CA ILE A 33 13.07 -28.64 0.38
C ILE A 33 14.28 -27.78 -0.02
N ALA A 34 14.72 -26.88 0.86
CA ALA A 34 15.87 -26.03 0.62
C ALA A 34 17.16 -26.84 0.52
N VAL A 35 17.39 -27.79 1.43
CA VAL A 35 18.56 -28.67 1.39
C VAL A 35 18.61 -29.47 0.10
N THR A 36 17.50 -30.09 -0.30
CA THR A 36 17.41 -30.82 -1.56
C THR A 36 17.67 -29.90 -2.76
N GLY A 37 17.05 -28.71 -2.79
CA GLY A 37 17.24 -27.74 -3.87
C GLY A 37 18.67 -27.23 -3.99
N VAL A 38 19.32 -26.92 -2.87
CA VAL A 38 20.74 -26.51 -2.84
C VAL A 38 21.66 -27.64 -3.28
N THR A 39 21.39 -28.88 -2.87
CA THR A 39 22.17 -30.06 -3.27
C THR A 39 22.08 -30.26 -4.80
N ILE A 40 20.87 -30.20 -5.37
CA ILE A 40 20.69 -30.28 -6.82
C ILE A 40 21.42 -29.12 -7.53
N TYR A 41 21.32 -27.90 -7.00
CA TYR A 41 22.01 -26.74 -7.58
C TYR A 41 23.53 -26.91 -7.60
N ILE A 42 24.13 -27.38 -6.49
CA ILE A 42 25.56 -27.63 -6.39
C ILE A 42 25.97 -28.74 -7.35
N PHE A 43 25.20 -29.83 -7.45
CA PHE A 43 25.44 -30.91 -8.38
C PHE A 43 25.41 -30.43 -9.84
N MET A 44 24.40 -29.71 -10.23
CA MET A 44 24.27 -29.13 -11.59
C MET A 44 25.44 -28.18 -11.92
N MET A 45 25.84 -27.37 -10.95
CA MET A 45 26.99 -26.46 -11.10
C MET A 45 28.28 -27.20 -11.25
N GLY A 46 28.55 -28.26 -10.43
CA GLY A 46 29.70 -29.12 -10.54
C GLY A 46 29.75 -29.84 -11.89
N TRP A 47 28.62 -30.35 -12.36
CA TRP A 47 28.50 -30.99 -13.66
C TRP A 47 28.82 -30.03 -14.83
N ALA A 48 28.32 -28.78 -14.77
CA ALA A 48 28.59 -27.75 -15.80
C ALA A 48 30.10 -27.39 -15.84
N ILE A 49 30.74 -27.31 -14.66
CA ILE A 49 32.20 -27.08 -14.57
C ILE A 49 32.96 -28.26 -15.15
N ALA A 50 32.58 -29.51 -14.84
CA ALA A 50 33.25 -30.72 -15.36
C ALA A 50 33.16 -30.85 -16.89
N ARG A 51 32.07 -30.31 -17.51
CA ARG A 51 31.93 -30.26 -18.97
C ARG A 51 32.69 -29.11 -19.61
N GLY A 52 33.30 -28.20 -18.86
CA GLY A 52 33.98 -27.03 -19.38
C GLY A 52 33.05 -25.95 -19.96
N GLU A 53 31.74 -26.09 -19.73
CA GLU A 53 30.74 -25.12 -20.20
C GLU A 53 30.82 -23.78 -19.43
N VAL A 54 31.42 -23.79 -18.24
CA VAL A 54 31.54 -22.64 -17.37
C VAL A 54 33.00 -22.41 -17.05
N GLN A 55 33.64 -21.49 -17.77
CA GLN A 55 34.99 -20.98 -17.42
C GLN A 55 34.88 -19.96 -16.27
N ASN A 56 34.27 -20.38 -15.16
CA ASN A 56 34.18 -19.48 -14.00
C ASN A 56 35.51 -19.46 -13.26
N SER A 57 36.04 -18.25 -13.04
CA SER A 57 37.13 -18.07 -12.09
C SER A 57 36.65 -18.55 -10.70
N MET A 58 37.57 -19.07 -9.90
CA MET A 58 37.30 -19.56 -8.52
C MET A 58 36.53 -18.49 -7.69
N SER A 59 36.84 -17.23 -7.92
CA SER A 59 36.18 -16.07 -7.33
C SER A 59 34.64 -16.02 -7.60
N SER A 60 34.20 -16.32 -8.82
CA SER A 60 32.78 -16.37 -9.18
C SER A 60 32.05 -17.50 -8.47
N THR A 61 32.68 -18.65 -8.29
CA THR A 61 32.11 -19.81 -7.57
C THR A 61 31.95 -19.52 -6.09
N ILE A 62 32.97 -18.92 -5.47
CA ILE A 62 32.92 -18.48 -4.06
C ILE A 62 31.80 -17.46 -3.85
N GLY A 63 31.65 -16.47 -4.75
CA GLY A 63 30.57 -15.48 -4.67
C GLY A 63 29.18 -16.10 -4.73
N LYS A 64 28.97 -17.12 -5.58
CA LYS A 64 27.70 -17.86 -5.63
C LYS A 64 27.44 -18.67 -4.35
N ALA A 65 28.46 -19.36 -3.83
CA ALA A 65 28.36 -20.10 -2.58
C ALA A 65 28.02 -19.17 -1.39
N PHE A 66 28.66 -18.00 -1.32
CA PHE A 66 28.37 -17.00 -0.30
C PHE A 66 26.92 -16.51 -0.40
N LYS A 67 26.44 -16.18 -1.61
CA LYS A 67 25.03 -15.78 -1.83
C LYS A 67 24.07 -16.85 -1.33
N ILE A 68 24.29 -18.12 -1.66
CA ILE A 68 23.46 -19.24 -1.21
C ILE A 68 23.45 -19.33 0.33
N SER A 69 24.62 -19.24 0.95
CA SER A 69 24.76 -19.30 2.42
C SER A 69 23.99 -18.18 3.11
N VAL A 70 24.07 -16.95 2.59
CA VAL A 70 23.36 -15.80 3.15
C VAL A 70 21.84 -15.98 3.00
N ILE A 71 21.36 -16.38 1.82
CA ILE A 71 19.93 -16.61 1.58
C ILE A 71 19.39 -17.70 2.49
N CYS A 72 20.10 -18.83 2.61
CA CYS A 72 19.70 -19.92 3.51
C CYS A 72 19.74 -19.49 4.99
N ALA A 73 20.76 -18.75 5.42
CA ALA A 73 20.85 -18.25 6.78
C ALA A 73 19.69 -17.33 7.14
N VAL A 74 19.30 -16.43 6.22
CA VAL A 74 18.16 -15.53 6.43
C VAL A 74 16.83 -16.27 6.36
N ALA A 75 16.62 -17.15 5.39
CA ALA A 75 15.33 -17.80 5.17
C ALA A 75 15.04 -18.91 6.19
N LEU A 76 16.06 -19.68 6.62
CA LEU A 76 15.91 -20.89 7.43
C LEU A 76 16.48 -20.75 8.84
N GLY A 77 17.25 -19.68 9.11
CA GLY A 77 17.80 -19.42 10.44
C GLY A 77 16.69 -19.13 11.43
N GLY A 78 16.58 -19.96 12.49
CA GLY A 78 15.52 -19.86 13.49
C GLY A 78 15.53 -18.50 14.20
N GLY A 79 14.70 -17.58 13.76
CA GLY A 79 14.63 -16.20 14.26
C GLY A 79 15.38 -15.16 13.41
N THR A 80 16.32 -15.56 12.55
CA THR A 80 17.09 -14.62 11.71
C THR A 80 16.19 -13.87 10.72
N TYR A 81 15.18 -14.55 10.17
CA TYR A 81 14.19 -13.89 9.31
C TYR A 81 13.43 -12.80 10.06
N GLN A 82 13.01 -13.07 11.30
CA GLN A 82 12.30 -12.11 12.13
C GLN A 82 13.16 -10.89 12.46
N SER A 83 14.40 -11.13 12.92
CA SER A 83 15.29 -10.04 13.35
C SER A 83 15.86 -9.23 12.18
N VAL A 84 16.07 -9.83 11.00
CA VAL A 84 16.63 -9.11 9.86
C VAL A 84 15.54 -8.54 8.97
N VAL A 85 14.57 -9.34 8.55
CA VAL A 85 13.58 -8.89 7.54
C VAL A 85 12.40 -8.18 8.18
N ILE A 86 11.79 -8.75 9.22
CA ILE A 86 10.60 -8.17 9.84
C ILE A 86 10.98 -6.88 10.58
N GLU A 87 12.05 -6.87 11.36
CA GLU A 87 12.50 -5.68 12.07
C GLU A 87 12.97 -4.57 11.11
N PHE A 88 13.64 -4.93 10.02
CA PHE A 88 14.04 -3.96 8.99
C PHE A 88 12.82 -3.28 8.35
N ILE A 89 11.82 -4.04 7.95
CA ILE A 89 10.59 -3.51 7.35
C ILE A 89 9.84 -2.61 8.33
N ASN A 90 9.67 -3.05 9.58
CA ASN A 90 9.03 -2.26 10.63
C ASN A 90 9.86 -1.02 11.00
N GLY A 91 11.19 -1.11 10.94
CA GLY A 91 12.11 0.00 11.17
C GLY A 91 11.97 1.10 10.11
N ILE A 92 11.86 0.74 8.84
CA ILE A 92 11.61 1.72 7.76
C ILE A 92 10.31 2.48 8.04
N GLU A 93 9.22 1.77 8.30
CA GLU A 93 7.95 2.38 8.62
C GLU A 93 8.08 3.32 9.83
N GLY A 94 8.70 2.84 10.90
CA GLY A 94 8.87 3.59 12.15
C GLY A 94 9.62 4.91 11.95
N ILE A 95 10.70 4.91 11.18
CA ILE A 95 11.49 6.11 10.88
C ILE A 95 10.64 7.17 10.15
N PHE A 96 9.92 6.76 9.11
CA PHE A 96 9.10 7.71 8.33
C PHE A 96 7.91 8.24 9.14
N VAL A 97 7.21 7.38 9.88
CA VAL A 97 6.07 7.79 10.69
C VAL A 97 6.51 8.70 11.86
N ALA A 98 7.66 8.42 12.48
CA ALA A 98 8.22 9.29 13.52
C ALA A 98 8.62 10.67 12.96
N ALA A 99 9.21 10.72 11.76
CA ALA A 99 9.53 11.98 11.10
C ALA A 99 8.30 12.84 10.79
N ILE A 100 7.19 12.21 10.40
CA ILE A 100 5.91 12.87 10.11
C ILE A 100 5.22 13.32 11.40
N GLY A 101 5.21 12.46 12.43
CA GLY A 101 4.54 12.72 13.71
C GLY A 101 5.24 13.75 14.61
N GLY A 102 6.53 13.99 14.35
CA GLY A 102 7.34 14.86 15.19
C GLY A 102 7.39 14.40 16.65
N THR A 103 7.54 15.36 17.56
CA THR A 103 7.66 15.09 19.02
C THR A 103 6.36 14.65 19.71
N ASN A 104 5.23 14.68 18.99
CA ASN A 104 3.91 14.42 19.56
C ASN A 104 3.48 12.94 19.48
N VAL A 105 4.31 12.08 18.90
CA VAL A 105 4.02 10.66 18.71
C VAL A 105 5.08 9.83 19.42
N GLN A 106 4.64 8.91 20.28
CA GLN A 106 5.56 7.99 20.93
C GLN A 106 6.04 6.95 19.92
N THR A 107 7.35 6.74 19.88
CA THR A 107 7.98 5.76 18.99
C THR A 107 7.58 4.35 19.40
N GLY A 108 7.14 3.53 18.45
CA GLY A 108 6.74 2.15 18.70
C GLY A 108 5.45 1.75 17.99
N SER A 109 4.86 0.65 18.43
CA SER A 109 3.58 0.16 17.88
C SER A 109 2.46 1.18 18.07
N GLY A 110 1.54 1.26 17.10
CA GLY A 110 0.39 2.15 17.17
C GLY A 110 0.66 3.62 16.80
N MET A 111 1.84 3.97 16.28
CA MET A 111 2.19 5.37 15.96
C MET A 111 1.19 6.07 15.04
N VAL A 112 0.73 5.41 13.98
CA VAL A 112 -0.22 6.03 13.04
C VAL A 112 -1.60 6.20 13.68
N GLY A 113 -2.02 5.26 14.54
CA GLY A 113 -3.25 5.40 15.33
C GLY A 113 -3.20 6.60 16.28
N GLN A 114 -2.04 6.87 16.89
CA GLN A 114 -1.85 8.08 17.69
C GLN A 114 -1.96 9.35 16.82
N LEU A 115 -1.41 9.34 15.60
CA LEU A 115 -1.58 10.45 14.66
C LEU A 115 -3.05 10.67 14.31
N ILE A 116 -3.82 9.60 14.06
CA ILE A 116 -5.26 9.67 13.80
C ILE A 116 -5.98 10.28 15.04
N ASP A 117 -5.73 9.75 16.22
CA ASP A 117 -6.34 10.25 17.47
C ASP A 117 -6.00 11.72 17.71
N ASN A 118 -4.76 12.15 17.47
CA ASN A 118 -4.34 13.55 17.57
C ASN A 118 -5.00 14.44 16.51
N SER A 119 -5.26 13.91 15.33
CA SER A 119 -5.90 14.64 14.23
C SER A 119 -7.35 14.96 14.53
N ILE A 120 -8.07 14.05 15.16
CA ILE A 120 -9.49 14.22 15.47
C ILE A 120 -9.73 14.95 16.82
N PHE A 121 -8.68 15.12 17.63
CA PHE A 121 -8.80 15.73 18.96
C PHE A 121 -9.46 17.12 18.92
N PRO A 122 -9.16 18.04 17.99
CA PRO A 122 -9.82 19.34 17.91
C PRO A 122 -11.33 19.24 17.65
N VAL A 123 -11.77 18.30 16.79
CA VAL A 123 -13.20 18.08 16.53
C VAL A 123 -13.91 17.50 17.74
N LYS A 124 -13.25 16.56 18.43
CA LYS A 124 -13.76 15.98 19.67
C LYS A 124 -13.96 17.05 20.75
N THR A 125 -12.97 17.94 20.91
CA THR A 125 -13.05 19.04 21.88
C THR A 125 -14.15 20.02 21.51
N LEU A 126 -14.32 20.34 20.22
CA LEU A 126 -15.40 21.19 19.72
C LEU A 126 -16.77 20.58 20.00
N ALA A 127 -16.97 19.31 19.65
CA ALA A 127 -18.23 18.60 19.91
C ALA A 127 -18.57 18.57 21.41
N GLY A 128 -17.57 18.28 22.26
CA GLY A 128 -17.74 18.32 23.71
C GLY A 128 -18.19 19.66 24.23
N LYS A 129 -17.56 20.77 23.77
CA LYS A 129 -17.98 22.13 24.14
C LYS A 129 -19.40 22.45 23.67
N LEU A 130 -19.74 22.10 22.43
CA LEU A 130 -21.08 22.33 21.87
C LEU A 130 -22.16 21.64 22.71
N PHE A 131 -21.92 20.40 23.17
CA PHE A 131 -22.86 19.70 24.05
C PHE A 131 -22.92 20.27 25.47
N THR A 132 -21.77 20.71 26.02
CA THR A 132 -21.75 21.34 27.36
C THR A 132 -22.53 22.64 27.31
N ASP A 133 -22.24 23.53 26.39
CA ASP A 133 -22.88 24.84 26.27
C ASP A 133 -24.35 24.73 25.86
N ALA A 134 -24.75 23.63 25.18
CA ALA A 134 -26.16 23.35 24.88
C ALA A 134 -26.98 23.09 26.16
N ASN A 135 -26.35 22.57 27.20
CA ASN A 135 -27.01 22.19 28.48
C ASN A 135 -26.80 23.19 29.63
N ASP A 136 -26.02 24.28 29.39
CA ASP A 136 -25.72 25.28 30.42
C ASP A 136 -26.91 26.20 30.77
N GLY A 137 -28.01 26.16 29.98
CA GLY A 137 -29.24 26.94 30.22
C GLY A 137 -30.34 26.11 30.83
N TRP A 138 -31.33 26.80 31.41
CA TRP A 138 -32.55 26.15 31.97
C TRP A 138 -33.37 25.45 30.86
N ILE A 139 -33.20 25.86 29.60
CA ILE A 139 -33.78 25.21 28.42
C ILE A 139 -32.61 24.82 27.50
N PRO A 140 -32.47 23.53 27.10
CA PRO A 140 -31.41 23.09 26.23
C PRO A 140 -31.49 23.79 24.85
N ASN A 141 -30.36 24.27 24.36
CA ASN A 141 -30.28 24.91 23.07
C ASN A 141 -30.20 23.84 21.96
N ILE A 142 -31.34 23.56 21.30
CA ILE A 142 -31.48 22.54 20.26
C ILE A 142 -30.50 22.79 19.10
N THR A 143 -30.24 24.06 18.74
CA THR A 143 -29.30 24.42 17.68
C THR A 143 -27.89 23.92 17.99
N LEU A 144 -27.43 24.07 19.22
CA LEU A 144 -26.10 23.61 19.64
C LEU A 144 -26.02 22.09 19.73
N ILE A 145 -27.09 21.41 20.10
CA ILE A 145 -27.17 19.96 20.08
C ILE A 145 -27.00 19.44 18.62
N ILE A 146 -27.69 20.06 17.66
CA ILE A 146 -27.57 19.70 16.24
C ILE A 146 -26.13 19.92 15.76
N CYS A 147 -25.50 21.05 16.10
CA CYS A 147 -24.10 21.32 15.77
C CYS A 147 -23.15 20.29 16.39
N GLY A 148 -23.37 19.88 17.65
CA GLY A 148 -22.60 18.82 18.32
C GLY A 148 -22.72 17.47 17.62
N ILE A 149 -23.91 17.10 17.17
CA ILE A 149 -24.15 15.87 16.39
C ILE A 149 -23.39 15.92 15.06
N ILE A 150 -23.46 17.03 14.32
CA ILE A 150 -22.75 17.20 13.05
C ILE A 150 -21.23 17.11 13.25
N ALA A 151 -20.68 17.74 14.30
CA ALA A 151 -19.27 17.65 14.64
C ALA A 151 -18.85 16.23 14.99
N THR A 152 -19.68 15.49 15.71
CA THR A 152 -19.43 14.08 16.06
C THR A 152 -19.45 13.19 14.83
N LEU A 153 -20.38 13.40 13.88
CA LEU A 153 -20.41 12.71 12.60
C LEU A 153 -19.15 12.99 11.78
N ALA A 154 -18.70 14.25 11.71
CA ALA A 154 -17.45 14.61 11.06
C ALA A 154 -16.24 13.86 11.64
N GLN A 155 -16.17 13.78 12.99
CA GLN A 155 -15.13 13.00 13.67
C GLN A 155 -15.16 11.52 13.29
N ILE A 156 -16.33 10.89 13.29
CA ILE A 156 -16.50 9.47 12.95
C ILE A 156 -16.07 9.21 11.51
N LEU A 157 -16.46 10.07 10.56
CA LEU A 157 -16.09 9.95 9.14
C LEU A 157 -14.59 9.98 8.94
N ILE A 158 -13.88 10.95 9.54
CA ILE A 158 -12.42 11.06 9.43
C ILE A 158 -11.76 9.81 10.03
N THR A 159 -12.22 9.38 11.21
CA THR A 159 -11.65 8.21 11.91
C THR A 159 -11.77 6.95 11.06
N ILE A 160 -12.97 6.64 10.56
CA ILE A 160 -13.22 5.45 9.75
C ILE A 160 -12.41 5.49 8.46
N ALA A 161 -12.43 6.62 7.76
CA ALA A 161 -11.75 6.78 6.48
C ALA A 161 -10.22 6.70 6.59
N SER A 162 -9.64 7.05 7.73
CA SER A 162 -8.20 6.92 7.99
C SER A 162 -7.83 5.54 8.53
N LEU A 163 -8.64 4.97 9.42
CA LEU A 163 -8.34 3.75 10.14
C LEU A 163 -8.48 2.50 9.25
N ILE A 164 -9.55 2.40 8.43
CA ILE A 164 -9.77 1.22 7.59
C ILE A 164 -8.61 0.98 6.61
N PRO A 165 -8.18 1.96 5.79
CA PRO A 165 -7.05 1.74 4.89
C PRO A 165 -5.74 1.41 5.64
N LEU A 166 -5.53 2.04 6.81
CA LEU A 166 -4.39 1.74 7.65
C LEU A 166 -4.36 0.29 8.09
N LEU A 167 -5.47 -0.22 8.64
CA LEU A 167 -5.57 -1.60 9.11
C LEU A 167 -5.39 -2.60 7.96
N VAL A 168 -6.00 -2.32 6.80
CA VAL A 168 -5.82 -3.15 5.60
C VAL A 168 -4.36 -3.19 5.16
N ALA A 169 -3.66 -2.05 5.14
CA ALA A 169 -2.25 -1.99 4.79
C ALA A 169 -1.38 -2.76 5.80
N LYS A 170 -1.63 -2.60 7.10
CA LYS A 170 -0.91 -3.33 8.17
C LYS A 170 -1.11 -4.84 8.09
N VAL A 171 -2.34 -5.29 7.92
CA VAL A 171 -2.63 -6.72 7.72
C VAL A 171 -1.93 -7.24 6.47
N SER A 172 -1.92 -6.48 5.39
CA SER A 172 -1.22 -6.87 4.14
C SER A 172 0.27 -7.02 4.34
N VAL A 173 0.93 -6.07 5.03
CA VAL A 173 2.36 -6.18 5.38
C VAL A 173 2.63 -7.46 6.18
N ALA A 174 1.85 -7.70 7.22
CA ALA A 174 2.06 -8.87 8.08
C ALA A 174 1.82 -10.20 7.34
N LEU A 175 0.80 -10.29 6.48
CA LEU A 175 0.56 -11.49 5.66
C LEU A 175 1.69 -11.73 4.65
N LEU A 176 2.20 -10.68 3.99
CA LEU A 176 3.34 -10.78 3.09
C LEU A 176 4.61 -11.23 3.84
N LEU A 177 4.84 -10.70 5.03
CA LEU A 177 5.96 -11.12 5.88
C LEU A 177 5.80 -12.56 6.40
N ALA A 178 4.59 -13.01 6.67
CA ALA A 178 4.33 -14.39 7.11
C ALA A 178 4.79 -15.43 6.07
N VAL A 179 4.59 -15.18 4.79
CA VAL A 179 5.00 -16.08 3.70
C VAL A 179 6.42 -15.81 3.19
N GLY A 180 7.08 -14.78 3.71
CA GLY A 180 8.39 -14.31 3.28
C GLY A 180 9.51 -15.36 3.20
N PRO A 181 9.68 -16.27 4.18
CA PRO A 181 10.74 -17.27 4.11
C PRO A 181 10.69 -18.11 2.83
N ALA A 182 9.49 -18.44 2.33
CA ALA A 182 9.34 -19.17 1.08
C ALA A 182 9.83 -18.34 -0.12
N PHE A 183 9.46 -17.05 -0.19
CA PHE A 183 9.91 -16.17 -1.27
C PHE A 183 11.40 -15.85 -1.22
N VAL A 184 11.98 -15.73 -0.03
CA VAL A 184 13.44 -15.54 0.13
C VAL A 184 14.20 -16.77 -0.39
N LEU A 185 13.70 -18.00 -0.16
CA LEU A 185 14.29 -19.22 -0.71
C LEU A 185 14.23 -19.27 -2.25
N LEU A 186 13.18 -18.72 -2.86
CA LEU A 186 13.07 -18.67 -4.32
C LEU A 186 14.17 -17.79 -4.96
N ALA A 187 14.83 -16.91 -4.21
CA ALA A 187 15.99 -16.15 -4.68
C ALA A 187 17.24 -17.01 -4.93
N LEU A 188 17.26 -18.26 -4.47
CA LEU A 188 18.35 -19.21 -4.74
C LEU A 188 18.49 -19.55 -6.23
N PHE A 189 17.36 -19.65 -6.92
CA PHE A 189 17.33 -20.10 -8.32
C PHE A 189 17.10 -18.93 -9.28
N PRO A 190 17.92 -18.77 -10.32
CA PRO A 190 17.75 -17.68 -11.30
C PRO A 190 16.38 -17.69 -12.01
N ALA A 191 15.76 -18.86 -12.17
CA ALA A 191 14.46 -19.00 -12.80
C ALA A 191 13.30 -18.44 -11.92
N THR A 192 13.46 -18.44 -10.60
CA THR A 192 12.40 -18.06 -9.64
C THR A 192 12.66 -16.73 -8.93
N VAL A 193 13.81 -16.10 -9.13
CA VAL A 193 14.20 -14.83 -8.48
C VAL A 193 13.16 -13.73 -8.70
N ARG A 194 12.49 -13.71 -9.85
CA ARG A 194 11.41 -12.76 -10.17
C ARG A 194 10.24 -12.81 -9.18
N PHE A 195 9.98 -13.97 -8.57
CA PHE A 195 8.92 -14.08 -7.55
C PHE A 195 9.34 -13.42 -6.24
N THR A 196 10.62 -13.53 -5.87
CA THR A 196 11.18 -12.82 -4.71
C THR A 196 11.13 -11.31 -4.92
N GLU A 197 11.50 -10.83 -6.11
CA GLU A 197 11.44 -9.42 -6.47
C GLU A 197 10.01 -8.88 -6.43
N ALA A 198 9.04 -9.62 -6.99
CA ALA A 198 7.63 -9.26 -6.94
C ALA A 198 7.07 -9.23 -5.51
N TRP A 199 7.45 -10.22 -4.67
CA TRP A 199 7.08 -10.24 -3.26
C TRP A 199 7.66 -9.05 -2.49
N LEU A 200 8.94 -8.73 -2.72
CA LEU A 200 9.59 -7.59 -2.08
C LEU A 200 8.93 -6.27 -2.51
N ALA A 201 8.64 -6.11 -3.80
CA ALA A 201 7.93 -4.94 -4.32
C ALA A 201 6.52 -4.81 -3.68
N ALA A 202 5.77 -5.91 -3.55
CA ALA A 202 4.47 -5.90 -2.92
C ALA A 202 4.55 -5.54 -1.42
N THR A 203 5.56 -6.06 -0.71
CA THR A 203 5.78 -5.74 0.71
C THR A 203 6.13 -4.27 0.90
N LEU A 204 7.05 -3.73 0.10
CA LEU A 204 7.40 -2.31 0.14
C LEU A 204 6.22 -1.42 -0.27
N ALA A 205 5.41 -1.83 -1.23
CA ALA A 205 4.20 -1.09 -1.62
C ALA A 205 3.19 -1.00 -0.47
N ALA A 206 3.00 -2.08 0.29
CA ALA A 206 2.13 -2.07 1.47
C ALA A 206 2.68 -1.17 2.59
N VAL A 207 4.00 -1.18 2.83
CA VAL A 207 4.66 -0.27 3.79
C VAL A 207 4.52 1.19 3.35
N MET A 208 4.74 1.48 2.07
CA MET A 208 4.54 2.84 1.54
C MET A 208 3.11 3.32 1.66
N ALA A 209 2.13 2.43 1.53
CA ALA A 209 0.74 2.78 1.79
C ALA A 209 0.54 3.27 3.24
N VAL A 210 1.12 2.59 4.23
CA VAL A 210 1.08 3.03 5.64
C VAL A 210 1.74 4.40 5.82
N ILE A 211 2.92 4.60 5.22
CA ILE A 211 3.66 5.87 5.32
C ILE A 211 2.87 7.03 4.70
N VAL A 212 2.25 6.83 3.53
CA VAL A 212 1.45 7.87 2.87
C VAL A 212 0.18 8.18 3.66
N ILE A 213 -0.48 7.16 4.25
CA ILE A 213 -1.61 7.38 5.16
C ILE A 213 -1.16 8.22 6.36
N ALA A 214 -0.02 7.88 6.98
CA ALA A 214 0.53 8.64 8.09
C ALA A 214 0.82 10.10 7.71
N ALA A 215 1.38 10.34 6.50
CA ALA A 215 1.65 11.69 6.00
C ALA A 215 0.35 12.48 5.82
N VAL A 216 -0.68 11.89 5.22
CA VAL A 216 -1.99 12.53 5.05
C VAL A 216 -2.61 12.85 6.41
N VAL A 217 -2.63 11.89 7.33
CA VAL A 217 -3.17 12.08 8.68
C VAL A 217 -2.38 13.13 9.46
N GLY A 218 -1.07 13.20 9.28
CA GLY A 218 -0.18 14.15 9.95
C GLY A 218 -0.48 15.61 9.65
N PHE A 219 -0.92 15.95 8.44
CA PHE A 219 -1.29 17.33 8.11
C PHE A 219 -2.76 17.70 8.42
N MET A 220 -3.66 16.73 8.63
CA MET A 220 -5.07 16.98 8.92
C MET A 220 -5.34 17.93 10.10
N PRO A 221 -4.58 17.85 11.23
CA PRO A 221 -4.84 18.71 12.38
C PRO A 221 -4.75 20.19 12.05
N ALA A 222 -3.92 20.59 11.09
CA ALA A 222 -3.78 21.98 10.70
C ALA A 222 -5.09 22.53 10.12
N PHE A 223 -5.71 21.79 9.22
CA PHE A 223 -7.00 22.16 8.61
C PHE A 223 -8.15 22.12 9.62
N ILE A 224 -8.21 21.06 10.40
CA ILE A 224 -9.27 20.86 11.41
C ILE A 224 -9.23 21.95 12.47
N LYS A 225 -8.05 22.28 13.01
CA LYS A 225 -7.88 23.36 14.01
C LYS A 225 -8.34 24.69 13.47
N TYR A 226 -8.02 25.02 12.21
CA TYR A 226 -8.45 26.26 11.60
C TYR A 226 -9.98 26.40 11.59
N TYR A 227 -10.70 25.37 11.16
CA TYR A 227 -12.17 25.39 11.13
C TYR A 227 -12.78 25.29 12.54
N ALA A 228 -12.24 24.45 13.42
CA ALA A 228 -12.73 24.33 14.78
C ALA A 228 -12.61 25.66 15.54
N ASN A 229 -11.47 26.36 15.42
CA ASN A 229 -11.27 27.67 16.03
C ASN A 229 -12.22 28.73 15.46
N ARG A 230 -12.45 28.71 14.15
CA ARG A 230 -13.41 29.62 13.50
C ARG A 230 -14.82 29.45 14.08
N ILE A 231 -15.27 28.21 14.27
CA ILE A 231 -16.57 27.92 14.88
C ILE A 231 -16.60 28.44 16.31
N LEU A 232 -15.55 28.19 17.10
CA LEU A 232 -15.48 28.64 18.49
C LEU A 232 -15.44 30.16 18.64
N MET A 233 -14.82 30.88 17.70
CA MET A 233 -14.74 32.34 17.74
C MET A 233 -16.04 33.02 17.28
N ASN A 234 -16.77 32.42 16.34
CA ASN A 234 -17.99 33.00 15.74
C ASN A 234 -19.28 32.44 16.36
N TYR A 235 -19.17 31.68 17.39
CA TYR A 235 -20.21 30.90 18.03
C TYR A 235 -21.43 31.72 18.55
N GLY A 236 -21.24 33.00 18.91
CA GLY A 236 -22.31 33.89 19.37
C GLY A 236 -22.85 34.87 18.33
N ALA A 237 -22.22 35.02 17.15
CA ALA A 237 -22.50 36.11 16.21
C ALA A 237 -23.00 35.67 14.85
N ALA A 238 -22.80 34.41 14.44
CA ALA A 238 -23.19 33.88 13.12
C ALA A 238 -24.03 32.60 13.27
N ASN A 239 -24.54 32.08 12.14
CA ASN A 239 -25.31 30.85 12.13
C ASN A 239 -24.39 29.64 12.46
N PRO A 240 -24.37 29.12 13.68
CA PRO A 240 -23.45 28.05 14.08
C PRO A 240 -23.65 26.76 13.28
N VAL A 241 -24.86 26.54 12.76
CA VAL A 241 -25.20 25.40 11.90
C VAL A 241 -24.46 25.48 10.56
N SER A 242 -24.36 26.67 9.96
CA SER A 242 -23.65 26.85 8.68
C SER A 242 -22.16 26.56 8.83
N ASP A 243 -21.52 27.06 9.88
CA ASP A 243 -20.09 26.84 10.11
C ASP A 243 -19.79 25.38 10.45
N THR A 244 -20.67 24.71 11.21
CA THR A 244 -20.53 23.28 11.53
C THR A 244 -20.79 22.40 10.31
N ALA A 245 -21.71 22.79 9.41
CA ALA A 245 -21.90 22.13 8.12
C ALA A 245 -20.64 22.25 7.24
N GLY A 246 -19.97 23.42 7.27
CA GLY A 246 -18.68 23.61 6.62
C GLY A 246 -17.59 22.67 7.15
N LEU A 247 -17.54 22.44 8.46
CA LEU A 247 -16.65 21.45 9.05
C LEU A 247 -16.92 20.03 8.53
N LEU A 248 -18.18 19.65 8.36
CA LEU A 248 -18.56 18.36 7.81
C LEU A 248 -18.08 18.20 6.35
N VAL A 249 -18.19 19.25 5.53
CA VAL A 249 -17.66 19.22 4.16
C VAL A 249 -16.14 19.04 4.17
N VAL A 250 -15.42 19.76 5.02
CA VAL A 250 -13.97 19.59 5.20
C VAL A 250 -13.65 18.16 5.65
N ALA A 251 -14.41 17.63 6.59
CA ALA A 251 -14.25 16.25 7.06
C ALA A 251 -14.44 15.22 5.92
N LEU A 252 -15.43 15.41 5.05
CA LEU A 252 -15.66 14.56 3.88
C LEU A 252 -14.49 14.62 2.89
N VAL A 253 -13.96 15.82 2.61
CA VAL A 253 -12.80 15.98 1.73
C VAL A 253 -11.57 15.29 2.33
N LEU A 254 -11.28 15.53 3.60
CA LEU A 254 -10.15 14.89 4.29
C LEU A 254 -10.31 13.38 4.37
N ALA A 255 -11.52 12.88 4.62
CA ALA A 255 -11.84 11.47 4.62
C ALA A 255 -11.59 10.83 3.24
N TYR A 256 -11.99 11.50 2.16
CA TYR A 256 -11.72 11.04 0.80
C TYR A 256 -10.21 10.99 0.49
N ILE A 257 -9.46 12.04 0.88
CA ILE A 257 -7.99 12.08 0.69
C ILE A 257 -7.32 10.95 1.48
N ALA A 258 -7.71 10.72 2.75
CA ALA A 258 -7.17 9.65 3.56
C ALA A 258 -7.43 8.26 2.96
N TRP A 259 -8.64 8.06 2.42
CA TRP A 259 -9.00 6.83 1.75
C TRP A 259 -8.14 6.59 0.50
N ARG A 260 -7.94 7.62 -0.32
CA ARG A 260 -7.10 7.54 -1.54
C ARG A 260 -5.62 7.41 -1.24
N ALA A 261 -5.15 7.85 -0.07
CA ALA A 261 -3.75 7.83 0.31
C ALA A 261 -3.09 6.44 0.20
N SER A 262 -3.82 5.37 0.56
CA SER A 262 -3.33 4.00 0.46
C SER A 262 -3.04 3.56 -0.97
N GLU A 263 -3.83 4.01 -1.94
CA GLU A 263 -3.63 3.70 -3.35
C GLU A 263 -2.40 4.41 -3.91
N PHE A 264 -2.18 5.68 -3.54
CA PHE A 264 -0.99 6.43 -3.95
C PHE A 264 0.29 5.79 -3.40
N GLY A 265 0.28 5.35 -2.13
CA GLY A 265 1.42 4.68 -1.53
C GLY A 265 1.84 3.42 -2.31
N ALA A 266 0.88 2.58 -2.68
CA ALA A 266 1.14 1.37 -3.45
C ALA A 266 1.65 1.66 -4.87
N GLN A 267 1.15 2.72 -5.52
CA GLN A 267 1.55 3.10 -6.88
C GLN A 267 3.00 3.61 -6.96
N ILE A 268 3.53 4.26 -5.92
CA ILE A 268 4.89 4.81 -5.91
C ILE A 268 5.95 3.74 -6.20
N ILE A 269 5.73 2.50 -5.73
CA ILE A 269 6.68 1.39 -5.92
C ILE A 269 6.32 0.52 -7.14
N GLY A 270 5.20 0.84 -7.85
CA GLY A 270 4.72 0.01 -8.96
C GLY A 270 4.14 -1.33 -8.49
N GLY A 271 3.77 -1.43 -7.21
CA GLY A 271 3.10 -2.58 -6.66
C GLY A 271 1.66 -2.73 -7.16
N PRO A 272 1.07 -3.93 -7.06
CA PRO A 272 -0.35 -4.10 -7.32
C PRO A 272 -1.13 -3.21 -6.36
N THR A 273 -2.00 -2.37 -6.91
CA THR A 273 -2.95 -1.60 -6.09
C THR A 273 -3.75 -2.59 -5.28
N LEU A 274 -3.70 -2.47 -3.95
CA LEU A 274 -4.63 -3.18 -3.07
C LEU A 274 -6.02 -2.74 -3.52
N GLY A 275 -6.68 -3.62 -4.30
CA GLY A 275 -7.92 -3.29 -5.01
C GLY A 275 -8.89 -2.58 -4.09
N ASN A 276 -9.32 -1.42 -4.49
CA ASN A 276 -10.25 -0.60 -3.72
C ASN A 276 -11.63 -1.28 -3.73
N PRO A 277 -11.96 -2.14 -2.74
CA PRO A 277 -13.24 -2.87 -2.73
C PRO A 277 -14.41 -1.88 -2.65
N MET A 278 -14.19 -0.70 -2.06
CA MET A 278 -15.20 0.34 -1.97
C MET A 278 -15.32 1.12 -3.28
N GLY A 279 -14.21 1.36 -3.99
CA GLY A 279 -14.23 1.99 -5.32
C GLY A 279 -15.00 1.15 -6.32
N SER A 280 -14.79 -0.17 -6.32
CA SER A 280 -15.56 -1.08 -7.19
C SER A 280 -17.03 -1.15 -6.79
N LEU A 281 -17.36 -1.12 -5.51
CA LEU A 281 -18.74 -1.07 -5.02
C LEU A 281 -19.41 0.26 -5.37
N VAL A 282 -18.74 1.39 -5.12
CA VAL A 282 -19.25 2.72 -5.49
C VAL A 282 -19.42 2.83 -7.00
N GLN A 283 -18.47 2.36 -7.79
CA GLN A 283 -18.56 2.35 -9.24
C GLN A 283 -19.69 1.43 -9.74
N THR A 284 -19.88 0.27 -9.12
CA THR A 284 -20.97 -0.65 -9.43
C THR A 284 -22.32 -0.06 -9.04
N LEU A 285 -22.42 0.59 -7.87
CA LEU A 285 -23.62 1.29 -7.44
C LEU A 285 -23.90 2.51 -8.33
N MET A 286 -22.90 3.33 -8.65
CA MET A 286 -23.06 4.43 -9.60
C MET A 286 -23.52 3.97 -10.97
N MET A 287 -22.95 2.88 -11.51
CA MET A 287 -23.41 2.29 -12.77
C MET A 287 -24.85 1.74 -12.68
N ARG A 288 -25.26 1.21 -11.53
CA ARG A 288 -26.63 0.75 -11.31
C ARG A 288 -27.64 1.89 -11.14
N PHE A 289 -27.28 2.95 -10.41
CA PHE A 289 -28.20 4.06 -10.10
C PHE A 289 -28.22 5.16 -11.17
N PHE A 290 -27.08 5.42 -11.82
CA PHE A 290 -26.97 6.48 -12.84
C PHE A 290 -26.89 5.96 -14.26
N GLY A 291 -27.16 4.65 -14.49
CA GLY A 291 -27.43 3.99 -15.76
C GLY A 291 -26.76 4.64 -16.98
N SER A 292 -25.44 4.62 -17.08
CA SER A 292 -24.78 4.94 -18.34
C SER A 292 -25.11 3.83 -19.34
N LYS A 293 -26.08 4.07 -20.22
CA LYS A 293 -26.27 3.27 -21.43
C LYS A 293 -24.93 3.31 -22.17
N ARG A 294 -24.17 2.22 -22.15
CA ARG A 294 -23.05 2.07 -23.05
C ARG A 294 -23.59 2.30 -24.46
N PRO A 295 -22.97 3.20 -25.28
CA PRO A 295 -23.30 3.23 -26.68
C PRO A 295 -23.11 1.83 -27.26
N PRO A 296 -24.02 1.35 -28.13
CA PRO A 296 -23.86 0.05 -28.75
C PRO A 296 -22.50 -0.01 -29.44
N PRO A 297 -21.83 -1.19 -29.44
CA PRO A 297 -20.57 -1.35 -30.16
C PRO A 297 -20.77 -0.92 -31.61
N PRO A 298 -19.80 -0.22 -32.22
CA PRO A 298 -19.91 0.16 -33.63
C PRO A 298 -20.18 -1.08 -34.47
N PRO A 299 -21.03 -1.00 -35.49
CA PRO A 299 -21.34 -2.12 -36.35
C PRO A 299 -20.02 -2.63 -36.96
N PRO A 300 -19.86 -3.97 -37.13
CA PRO A 300 -18.67 -4.52 -37.77
C PRO A 300 -18.52 -3.85 -39.15
N SER A 301 -17.33 -3.32 -39.42
CA SER A 301 -17.00 -2.75 -40.72
C SER A 301 -17.30 -3.79 -41.79
N PRO A 302 -17.99 -3.42 -42.91
CA PRO A 302 -18.27 -4.35 -43.99
C PRO A 302 -16.93 -4.93 -44.46
N GLY A 303 -16.81 -6.24 -44.40
CA GLY A 303 -15.61 -6.96 -44.75
C GLY A 303 -15.16 -6.59 -46.15
N GLY A 304 -13.94 -6.08 -46.25
CA GLY A 304 -13.23 -6.03 -47.52
C GLY A 304 -13.08 -7.44 -48.05
N GLY A 305 -13.82 -7.74 -49.11
CA GLY A 305 -13.78 -9.03 -49.81
C GLY A 305 -12.38 -9.39 -50.20
N GLY A 306 -11.99 -10.62 -49.88
CA GLY A 306 -10.81 -11.25 -50.39
C GLY A 306 -10.87 -11.34 -51.91
N SER A 307 -9.91 -10.75 -52.59
CA SER A 307 -9.59 -11.07 -53.99
C SER A 307 -8.44 -12.07 -53.97
N MET A 308 -8.80 -13.33 -54.14
CA MET A 308 -7.90 -14.35 -54.68
C MET A 308 -7.79 -14.14 -56.17
N ALA A 309 -6.65 -13.76 -56.66
CA ALA A 309 -6.17 -14.01 -58.04
C ALA A 309 -4.66 -13.81 -57.99
N GLY A 310 -3.89 -14.88 -58.09
CA GLY A 310 -3.56 -15.43 -59.41
C GLY A 310 -2.11 -15.12 -59.66
N ASN A 311 -1.28 -16.09 -59.35
CA ASN A 311 0.06 -16.38 -59.81
C ASN A 311 0.27 -16.02 -61.27
N ALA A 312 1.32 -15.29 -61.62
CA ALA A 312 2.19 -15.60 -62.78
C ALA A 312 3.27 -14.53 -62.99
N GLY A 313 4.52 -14.97 -63.09
CA GLY A 313 5.44 -14.40 -64.04
C GLY A 313 6.47 -13.40 -63.57
N THR A 314 7.67 -13.88 -63.20
CA THR A 314 8.95 -13.23 -63.51
C THR A 314 9.04 -12.84 -65.01
N PRO A 315 9.85 -11.85 -65.46
CA PRO A 315 11.29 -12.02 -65.42
C PRO A 315 12.13 -10.75 -65.19
N MET A 316 13.43 -11.05 -65.03
CA MET A 316 14.60 -10.19 -65.08
C MET A 316 14.59 -9.11 -66.15
N ALA A 317 15.11 -7.96 -65.85
CA ALA A 317 15.94 -7.19 -66.77
C ALA A 317 16.95 -6.33 -66.00
N GLN A 318 18.20 -6.64 -66.33
CA GLN A 318 19.40 -5.86 -66.15
C GLN A 318 19.32 -4.50 -66.84
N SER A 319 20.00 -3.50 -66.33
CA SER A 319 20.94 -2.66 -67.11
C SER A 319 21.51 -1.61 -66.17
N PHE A 320 22.79 -1.60 -65.88
CA PHE A 320 23.87 -0.90 -66.52
C PHE A 320 23.74 0.61 -66.59
N GLY A 321 24.76 1.26 -66.05
CA GLY A 321 25.17 2.61 -66.41
C GLY A 321 25.66 3.36 -65.17
N ALA A 322 26.89 3.34 -64.83
CA ALA A 322 28.06 4.04 -65.38
C ALA A 322 28.01 5.56 -65.03
N GLY A 323 28.97 6.00 -64.27
CA GLY A 323 29.62 7.22 -64.66
C GLY A 323 29.83 8.32 -63.64
N LYS A 324 31.04 8.36 -63.18
CA LYS A 324 32.01 9.46 -63.20
C LYS A 324 31.93 10.64 -62.20
N LYS A 325 33.04 10.70 -61.46
CA LYS A 325 33.96 11.86 -61.24
C LYS A 325 33.36 13.10 -60.53
N GLY A 326 33.95 13.61 -59.51
CA GLY A 326 35.28 14.08 -59.21
C GLY A 326 35.13 15.34 -58.38
N LYS A 327 35.80 15.55 -57.45
CA LYS A 327 36.83 16.38 -56.90
C LYS A 327 36.86 16.29 -55.39
#